data_5efa79095fdd556049587e9a2a885a5e
#
_entry.id   5efa79095fdd556049587e9a2a885a5e
#
_cell.length_a   1.000
_cell.length_b   1.000
_cell.length_c   1.000
_cell.angle_alpha   90.00
_cell.angle_beta   90.00
_cell.angle_gamma   90.00
#
_symmetry.space_group_name_H-M   'P 1'
#
loop_
_entity.id
_entity.type
_entity.pdbx_description
1 polymer ?
#
loop_
_entity_poly.entity_id
_entity_poly.type
_entity_poly.pdbx_seq_one_letter_code
_entity_poly.pdbx_strand_id
1 'polypeptide(L)' 'MARTMTAKEYEIYKSAILAANDSKDKEALRQIQKQLVANYGLDNKDVQYLLRLFAYSV' A
#
# COMPACT_ATOMS: atom_id res chain seq x y z
N MET A 1 0.32 16.48 8.25
CA MET A 1 -0.80 15.81 8.90
C MET A 1 -1.28 14.63 8.07
N ALA A 2 -1.44 13.47 8.67
CA ALA A 2 -1.85 12.27 7.94
C ALA A 2 -3.31 12.38 7.52
N ARG A 3 -3.60 11.93 6.29
CA ARG A 3 -4.98 11.92 5.79
C ARG A 3 -5.65 10.60 6.14
N THR A 4 -6.97 10.65 6.20
CA THR A 4 -7.77 9.43 6.33
C THR A 4 -7.95 8.83 4.93
N MET A 5 -7.68 7.54 4.81
CA MET A 5 -7.83 6.84 3.54
C MET A 5 -9.30 6.53 3.29
N THR A 6 -9.80 6.89 2.11
CA THR A 6 -11.16 6.54 1.72
C THR A 6 -11.21 5.10 1.22
N ALA A 7 -12.42 4.53 1.17
CA ALA A 7 -12.60 3.17 0.66
C ALA A 7 -12.10 3.06 -0.79
N LYS A 8 -12.33 4.10 -1.57
CA LYS A 8 -11.89 4.12 -2.96
C LYS A 8 -10.37 4.11 -3.06
N GLU A 9 -9.71 4.92 -2.24
CA GLU A 9 -8.25 4.96 -2.20
C GLU A 9 -7.68 3.62 -1.75
N TYR A 10 -8.29 2.99 -0.77
CA TYR A 10 -7.88 1.68 -0.30
C TYR A 10 -7.92 0.66 -1.43
N GLU A 11 -9.01 0.64 -2.20
CA GLU A 11 -9.14 -0.29 -3.31
C GLU A 11 -8.08 -0.05 -4.39
N ILE A 12 -7.78 1.22 -4.68
CA ILE A 12 -6.77 1.56 -5.67
C ILE A 12 -5.40 1.04 -5.24
N TYR A 13 -5.02 1.30 -4.00
CA TYR A 13 -3.72 0.84 -3.49
C TYR A 13 -3.67 -0.68 -3.38
N LYS A 14 -4.75 -1.29 -2.94
CA LYS A 14 -4.82 -2.75 -2.84
C LYS A 14 -4.60 -3.38 -4.21
N SER A 15 -5.30 -2.89 -5.22
CA SER A 15 -5.15 -3.40 -6.58
C SER A 15 -3.73 -3.21 -7.10
N ALA A 16 -3.12 -2.05 -6.82
CA ALA A 16 -1.77 -1.77 -7.25
C ALA A 16 -0.77 -2.72 -6.59
N ILE A 17 -0.95 -2.97 -5.29
CA ILE A 17 -0.06 -3.88 -4.56
C ILE A 17 -0.18 -5.29 -5.11
N LEU A 18 -1.40 -5.77 -5.32
CA LEU A 18 -1.61 -7.11 -5.82
C LEU A 18 -1.05 -7.28 -7.24
N ALA A 19 -1.21 -6.27 -8.08
CA ALA A 19 -0.65 -6.30 -9.43
C ALA A 19 0.88 -6.33 -9.38
N ALA A 20 1.48 -5.53 -8.52
CA ALA A 20 2.93 -5.50 -8.38
C ALA A 20 3.46 -6.82 -7.83
N ASN A 21 2.74 -7.43 -6.87
CA ASN A 21 3.11 -8.74 -6.36
C ASN A 21 3.06 -9.80 -7.45
N ASP A 22 2.01 -9.75 -8.27
CA ASP A 22 1.82 -10.72 -9.32
C ASP A 22 2.95 -10.65 -10.36
N SER A 23 3.40 -9.46 -10.68
CA SER A 23 4.49 -9.25 -11.63
C SER A 23 5.88 -9.27 -10.95
N LYS A 24 5.92 -9.46 -9.63
CA LYS A 24 7.15 -9.48 -8.84
C LYS A 24 7.96 -8.20 -8.98
N ASP A 25 7.26 -7.08 -9.10
CA ASP A 25 7.89 -5.78 -9.27
C ASP A 25 8.18 -5.17 -7.91
N LYS A 26 9.36 -5.47 -7.38
CA LYS A 26 9.75 -5.00 -6.06
C LYS A 26 9.89 -3.49 -5.99
N GLU A 27 10.29 -2.88 -7.09
CA GLU A 27 10.45 -1.44 -7.13
C GLU A 27 9.11 -0.74 -7.05
N ALA A 28 8.10 -1.26 -7.75
CA ALA A 28 6.75 -0.72 -7.67
C ALA A 28 6.20 -0.84 -6.25
N LEU A 29 6.43 -1.98 -5.59
CA LEU A 29 6.01 -2.17 -4.21
C LEU A 29 6.65 -1.16 -3.28
N ARG A 30 7.94 -0.90 -3.47
CA ARG A 30 8.66 0.08 -2.66
C ARG A 30 8.10 1.48 -2.85
N GLN A 31 7.79 1.86 -4.09
CA GLN A 31 7.20 3.15 -4.40
C GLN A 31 5.83 3.30 -3.74
N ILE A 32 5.00 2.26 -3.82
CA ILE A 32 3.68 2.27 -3.21
C ILE A 32 3.82 2.44 -1.70
N GLN A 33 4.73 1.71 -1.08
CA GLN A 33 4.96 1.81 0.36
C GLN A 33 5.36 3.23 0.77
N LYS A 34 6.26 3.85 0.01
CA LYS A 34 6.68 5.21 0.30
C LYS A 34 5.52 6.18 0.22
N GLN A 35 4.67 6.04 -0.80
CA GLN A 35 3.51 6.91 -0.96
C GLN A 35 2.52 6.73 0.18
N LEU A 36 2.26 5.51 0.59
CA LEU A 36 1.34 5.24 1.69
C LEU A 36 1.82 5.91 2.98
N VAL A 37 3.08 5.73 3.31
CA VAL A 37 3.64 6.31 4.53
C VAL A 37 3.66 7.83 4.46
N ALA A 38 4.03 8.38 3.31
CA ALA A 38 4.12 9.83 3.14
C ALA A 38 2.75 10.50 3.19
N ASN A 39 1.73 9.87 2.61
CA ASN A 39 0.41 10.47 2.51
C ASN A 39 -0.48 10.20 3.72
N TYR A 40 -0.37 9.02 4.33
CA TYR A 40 -1.29 8.59 5.37
C TYR A 40 -0.62 8.33 6.71
N GLY A 41 0.65 7.97 6.71
CA GLY A 41 1.39 7.67 7.91
C GLY A 41 1.27 6.21 8.37
N LEU A 42 2.24 5.76 9.15
CA LEU A 42 2.29 4.39 9.63
C LEU A 42 1.20 4.08 10.66
N ASP A 43 0.64 5.12 11.29
CA ASP A 43 -0.40 4.94 12.30
C ASP A 43 -1.76 4.65 11.68
N ASN A 44 -1.92 4.85 10.38
CA ASN A 44 -3.18 4.62 9.70
C ASN A 44 -3.46 3.12 9.61
N LYS A 45 -4.64 2.71 10.07
CA LYS A 45 -5.01 1.29 10.09
C LYS A 45 -5.06 0.69 8.69
N ASP A 46 -5.56 1.45 7.73
CA ASP A 46 -5.64 0.98 6.36
C ASP A 46 -4.25 0.77 5.76
N VAL A 47 -3.32 1.66 6.08
CA VAL A 47 -1.93 1.49 5.66
C VAL A 47 -1.35 0.21 6.26
N GLN A 48 -1.64 -0.06 7.53
CA GLN A 48 -1.15 -1.26 8.18
C GLN A 48 -1.69 -2.53 7.50
N TYR A 49 -2.96 -2.52 7.13
CA TYR A 49 -3.54 -3.66 6.39
C TYR A 49 -2.88 -3.82 5.01
N LEU A 50 -2.68 -2.72 4.31
CA LEU A 50 -2.05 -2.77 2.99
C LEU A 50 -0.61 -3.25 3.07
N LEU A 51 0.12 -2.83 4.10
CA LEU A 51 1.50 -3.28 4.28
C LEU A 51 1.59 -4.77 4.56
N ARG A 52 0.55 -5.36 5.15
CA ARG A 52 0.51 -6.80 5.35
C ARG A 52 0.47 -7.55 4.03
N LEU A 53 -0.09 -6.97 3.00
CA LEU A 53 -0.14 -7.61 1.69
C LEU A 53 1.27 -7.79 1.11
N PHE A 54 2.21 -6.94 1.50
CA PHE A 54 3.59 -7.07 1.05
C PHE A 54 4.24 -8.35 1.58
N ALA A 55 3.78 -8.84 2.73
CA ALA A 55 4.34 -10.04 3.33
C ALA A 55 4.01 -11.29 2.53
N TYR A 56 2.98 -11.23 1.70
CA TYR A 56 2.60 -12.34 0.85
C TYR A 56 3.30 -12.34 -0.50
N SER A 57 4.09 -11.30 -0.79
CA SER A 57 4.85 -11.24 -2.02
C SER A 57 6.18 -11.97 -1.81
N VAL A 58 6.20 -13.18 -2.16
CA VAL A 58 7.41 -13.98 -1.98
C VAL A 58 8.00 -14.37 -3.32
#